data_360c4abcd0d7cc544d5c4b499e44cae2
#
_entry.id   360c4abcd0d7cc544d5c4b499e44cae2
#
_cell.length_a   1.000
_cell.length_b   1.000
_cell.length_c   1.000
_cell.angle_alpha   90.00
_cell.angle_beta   90.00
_cell.angle_gamma   90.00
#
_symmetry.space_group_name_H-M   'P 1'
#
loop_
_entity.id
_entity.type
_entity.pdbx_description
1 polymer ?
#
loop_
_entity_poly.entity_id
_entity_poly.type
_entity_poly.pdbx_seq_one_letter_code
_entity_poly.pdbx_strand_id
1 'polypeptide(L)'
;MENIVNEPVLKYNYISPEEYLAGERAALDKHEYYQGEVFAMSGASLKHNMIFSNLFTDIGSKLKGKSCRPYGSDLRIHIPKNTLYTYPDITIICGAAELTDNEFDTATNPSVIIELLSQSTRNYDKGEKFTLYRDIDSLNE
;
A
#
# COMPACT_ATOMS: atom_id res chain seq x y z
N MET A 1 -17.21 -21.01 29.44
CA MET A 1 -16.82 -20.68 29.25
C MET A 1 -16.34 -20.80 28.68
N GLU A 2 -16.00 -20.73 28.38
CA GLU A 2 -15.42 -20.69 28.11
C GLU A 2 -15.34 -20.70 27.25
N ASN A 3 -15.29 -21.31 26.70
CA ASN A 3 -15.09 -21.32 25.96
C ASN A 3 -15.44 -20.85 25.34
N ILE A 4 -15.70 -21.77 24.67
CA ILE A 4 -16.13 -20.54 24.47
C ILE A 4 -15.35 -19.33 24.41
N VAL A 5 -14.42 -19.39 24.63
CA VAL A 5 -13.54 -18.34 24.98
C VAL A 5 -12.76 -17.80 23.83
N ASN A 6 -12.47 -18.58 22.82
CA ASN A 6 -11.56 -18.18 21.74
C ASN A 6 -12.15 -17.12 20.82
N GLU A 7 -13.40 -17.21 20.50
CA GLU A 7 -14.00 -16.26 19.60
C GLU A 7 -13.98 -14.82 20.08
N PRO A 8 -14.36 -14.56 21.33
CA PRO A 8 -14.28 -13.20 21.84
C PRO A 8 -12.89 -12.62 21.77
N VAL A 9 -11.87 -13.44 22.03
CA VAL A 9 -10.49 -12.97 21.97
C VAL A 9 -10.13 -12.56 20.56
N LEU A 10 -10.52 -13.34 19.56
CA LEU A 10 -10.22 -12.99 18.17
C LEU A 10 -10.89 -11.68 17.76
N LYS A 11 -12.11 -11.45 18.22
CA LYS A 11 -12.82 -10.19 17.89
C LYS A 11 -12.15 -8.98 18.50
N TYR A 12 -11.55 -9.15 19.68
CA TYR A 12 -10.86 -8.03 20.34
C TYR A 12 -9.63 -7.58 19.60
N ASN A 13 -9.11 -8.41 18.69
CA ASN A 13 -7.93 -8.07 17.93
C ASN A 13 -8.25 -7.35 16.63
N TYR A 14 -9.53 -7.19 16.28
CA TYR A 14 -9.92 -6.50 15.07
C TYR A 14 -9.72 -5.00 15.24
N ILE A 15 -9.00 -4.41 14.28
CA ILE A 15 -8.74 -2.97 14.25
C ILE A 15 -9.53 -2.39 13.09
N SER A 16 -10.27 -1.32 13.34
CA SER A 16 -11.04 -0.68 12.29
C SER A 16 -10.12 0.13 11.37
N PRO A 17 -10.56 0.41 10.12
CA PRO A 17 -9.78 1.29 9.24
C PRO A 17 -9.49 2.64 9.87
N GLU A 18 -10.43 3.21 10.60
CA GLU A 18 -10.25 4.52 11.26
C GLU A 18 -9.18 4.44 12.33
N GLU A 19 -9.19 3.37 13.13
CA GLU A 19 -8.17 3.16 14.15
C GLU A 19 -6.81 2.97 13.53
N TYR A 20 -6.74 2.20 12.42
CA TYR A 20 -5.49 2.01 11.70
C TYR A 20 -4.92 3.35 11.23
N LEU A 21 -5.75 4.16 10.56
CA LEU A 21 -5.27 5.44 10.00
C LEU A 21 -4.82 6.39 11.11
N ALA A 22 -5.56 6.45 12.21
CA ALA A 22 -5.16 7.30 13.34
C ALA A 22 -3.81 6.87 13.90
N GLY A 23 -3.60 5.58 14.08
CA GLY A 23 -2.34 5.05 14.56
C GLY A 23 -1.21 5.24 13.56
N GLU A 24 -1.50 5.02 12.28
CA GLU A 24 -0.49 5.11 11.24
C GLU A 24 0.02 6.55 11.07
N ARG A 25 -0.87 7.53 11.16
CA ARG A 25 -0.48 8.93 11.03
C ARG A 25 0.36 9.42 12.20
N ALA A 26 0.29 8.74 13.34
CA ALA A 26 1.11 9.05 14.50
C ALA A 26 2.37 8.18 14.58
N ALA A 27 2.48 7.13 13.78
CA ALA A 27 3.58 6.19 13.86
C ALA A 27 4.81 6.68 13.10
N LEU A 28 5.99 6.22 13.55
CA LEU A 28 7.24 6.51 12.85
C LEU A 28 7.49 5.55 11.71
N ASP A 29 7.00 4.31 11.84
CA ASP A 29 7.19 3.27 10.84
C ASP A 29 5.90 3.01 10.09
N LYS A 30 6.01 2.46 8.87
CA LYS A 30 4.86 2.16 8.05
C LYS A 30 4.29 0.79 8.37
N HIS A 31 2.97 0.69 8.28
CA HIS A 31 2.24 -0.57 8.48
C HIS A 31 1.19 -0.72 7.40
N GLU A 32 1.00 -1.95 6.96
CA GLU A 32 -0.11 -2.29 6.07
C GLU A 32 -1.31 -2.71 6.91
N TYR A 33 -2.49 -2.65 6.30
CA TYR A 33 -3.73 -3.05 6.96
C TYR A 33 -4.54 -3.93 6.01
N TYR A 34 -5.00 -5.06 6.51
CA TYR A 34 -5.85 -5.94 5.73
C TYR A 34 -6.83 -6.68 6.64
N GLN A 35 -8.12 -6.50 6.39
CA GLN A 35 -9.20 -7.20 7.09
C GLN A 35 -9.04 -7.19 8.61
N GLY A 36 -8.84 -6.02 9.18
CA GLY A 36 -8.77 -5.84 10.62
C GLY A 36 -7.42 -6.07 11.24
N GLU A 37 -6.41 -6.43 10.46
CA GLU A 37 -5.06 -6.71 10.97
C GLU A 37 -4.06 -5.69 10.46
N VAL A 38 -3.12 -5.34 11.32
CA VAL A 38 -2.04 -4.39 11.01
C VAL A 38 -0.73 -5.17 10.93
N PHE A 39 0.03 -4.94 9.84
CA PHE A 39 1.27 -5.66 9.57
C PHE A 39 2.42 -4.66 9.43
N ALA A 40 3.49 -4.85 10.21
CA ALA A 40 4.67 -4.01 10.10
C ALA A 40 5.36 -4.27 8.75
N MET A 41 5.82 -3.20 8.12
CA MET A 41 6.57 -3.30 6.88
C MET A 41 8.06 -3.36 7.17
N SER A 42 8.78 -4.18 6.42
CA SER A 42 10.23 -4.29 6.55
C SER A 42 10.92 -3.08 5.94
N GLY A 43 12.10 -2.75 6.47
CA GLY A 43 12.95 -1.76 5.84
C GLY A 43 13.52 -2.27 4.53
N ALA A 44 14.03 -1.37 3.72
CA ALA A 44 14.59 -1.69 2.42
C ALA A 44 16.11 -1.66 2.45
N SER A 45 16.74 -2.58 1.70
CA SER A 45 18.19 -2.64 1.58
C SER A 45 18.73 -1.50 0.73
N LEU A 46 20.05 -1.29 0.77
CA LEU A 46 20.68 -0.34 -0.13
C LEU A 46 20.42 -0.69 -1.59
N LYS A 47 20.52 -1.97 -1.94
CA LYS A 47 20.29 -2.42 -3.31
C LYS A 47 18.87 -2.09 -3.76
N HIS A 48 17.88 -2.33 -2.91
CA HIS A 48 16.49 -1.99 -3.20
C HIS A 48 16.37 -0.48 -3.47
N ASN A 49 16.99 0.33 -2.63
CA ASN A 49 16.93 1.79 -2.79
C ASN A 49 17.62 2.26 -4.05
N MET A 50 18.72 1.62 -4.45
CA MET A 50 19.43 1.98 -5.69
C MET A 50 18.57 1.65 -6.91
N ILE A 51 17.94 0.49 -6.93
CA ILE A 51 17.04 0.11 -8.01
C ILE A 51 15.85 1.06 -8.06
N PHE A 52 15.28 1.38 -6.91
CA PHE A 52 14.20 2.35 -6.83
C PHE A 52 14.62 3.70 -7.40
N SER A 53 15.77 4.20 -7.00
CA SER A 53 16.24 5.50 -7.44
C SER A 53 16.40 5.57 -8.95
N ASN A 54 17.01 4.56 -9.55
CA ASN A 54 17.19 4.52 -10.99
C ASN A 54 15.87 4.45 -11.73
N LEU A 55 14.98 3.59 -11.28
CA LEU A 55 13.71 3.38 -11.93
C LEU A 55 12.80 4.59 -11.78
N PHE A 56 12.72 5.14 -10.58
CA PHE A 56 11.88 6.29 -10.30
C PHE A 56 12.32 7.51 -11.09
N THR A 57 13.62 7.73 -11.17
CA THR A 57 14.18 8.85 -11.94
C THR A 57 13.87 8.70 -13.43
N ASP A 58 14.02 7.51 -13.97
CA ASP A 58 13.74 7.26 -15.38
C ASP A 58 12.26 7.47 -15.69
N ILE A 59 11.39 6.91 -14.88
CA ILE A 59 9.95 7.07 -15.06
C ILE A 59 9.55 8.55 -14.94
N GLY A 60 10.06 9.23 -13.91
CA GLY A 60 9.76 10.64 -13.70
C GLY A 60 10.18 11.51 -14.87
N SER A 61 11.33 11.21 -15.43
CA SER A 61 11.85 11.92 -16.61
C SER A 61 10.93 11.75 -17.81
N LYS A 62 10.48 10.51 -18.04
CA LYS A 62 9.64 10.19 -19.19
C LYS A 62 8.22 10.72 -19.05
N LEU A 63 7.74 10.84 -17.83
CA LEU A 63 6.39 11.34 -17.58
C LEU A 63 6.31 12.85 -17.38
N LYS A 64 7.46 13.53 -17.33
CA LYS A 64 7.47 14.97 -17.10
C LYS A 64 6.65 15.71 -18.17
N GLY A 65 5.76 16.57 -17.73
CA GLY A 65 4.90 17.32 -18.62
C GLY A 65 3.71 16.55 -19.16
N LYS A 66 3.53 15.31 -18.76
CA LYS A 66 2.39 14.49 -19.17
C LYS A 66 1.35 14.43 -18.06
N SER A 67 0.22 13.78 -18.35
CA SER A 67 -0.89 13.72 -17.41
C SER A 67 -0.69 12.72 -16.28
N CYS A 68 0.28 11.83 -16.38
CA CYS A 68 0.54 10.82 -15.37
C CYS A 68 1.76 11.20 -14.54
N ARG A 69 1.75 10.83 -13.27
CA ARG A 69 2.83 11.17 -12.34
C ARG A 69 3.20 9.97 -11.47
N PRO A 70 4.50 9.72 -11.26
CA PRO A 70 4.93 8.67 -10.35
C PRO A 70 5.01 9.18 -8.91
N TYR A 71 4.71 8.28 -7.97
CA TYR A 71 4.79 8.54 -6.53
C TYR A 71 5.57 7.40 -5.90
N GLY A 72 6.36 7.72 -4.87
CA GLY A 72 7.13 6.73 -4.15
C GLY A 72 6.34 6.06 -3.04
N SER A 73 7.04 5.32 -2.20
CA SER A 73 6.41 4.45 -1.21
C SER A 73 5.86 5.19 0.02
N ASP A 74 5.90 6.51 0.03
CA ASP A 74 5.26 7.27 1.10
C ASP A 74 3.79 7.55 0.82
N LEU A 75 3.33 7.33 -0.41
CA LEU A 75 1.92 7.48 -0.72
C LEU A 75 1.18 6.19 -0.37
N ARG A 76 0.22 6.29 0.55
CA ARG A 76 -0.59 5.15 0.94
C ARG A 76 -1.68 4.91 -0.09
N ILE A 77 -1.88 3.65 -0.46
CA ILE A 77 -2.93 3.24 -1.39
C ILE A 77 -3.95 2.41 -0.64
N HIS A 78 -5.22 2.72 -0.87
CA HIS A 78 -6.32 1.96 -0.29
C HIS A 78 -7.14 1.29 -1.38
N ILE A 79 -7.50 0.03 -1.16
CA ILE A 79 -8.36 -0.72 -2.07
C ILE A 79 -9.68 -0.99 -1.35
N PRO A 80 -10.74 -0.20 -1.64
CA PRO A 80 -12.00 -0.35 -0.90
C PRO A 80 -12.61 -1.75 -0.98
N LYS A 81 -12.49 -2.41 -2.12
CA LYS A 81 -13.13 -3.71 -2.33
C LYS A 81 -12.62 -4.81 -1.40
N ASN A 82 -11.34 -4.75 -1.01
CA ASN A 82 -10.79 -5.80 -0.16
C ASN A 82 -10.16 -5.28 1.13
N THR A 83 -10.34 -4.02 1.43
CA THR A 83 -9.90 -3.32 2.64
C THR A 83 -8.40 -3.04 2.76
N LEU A 84 -7.56 -3.48 1.83
CA LEU A 84 -6.12 -3.31 1.93
C LEU A 84 -5.71 -1.84 1.98
N TYR A 85 -4.80 -1.49 2.88
CA TYR A 85 -4.02 -0.26 2.86
C TYR A 85 -2.56 -0.65 2.78
N THR A 86 -1.84 -0.09 1.81
CA THR A 86 -0.45 -0.49 1.57
C THR A 86 0.34 0.66 0.97
N TYR A 87 1.66 0.45 0.83
CA TYR A 87 2.57 1.46 0.29
C TYR A 87 3.39 0.82 -0.84
N PRO A 88 2.88 0.80 -2.06
CA PRO A 88 3.66 0.24 -3.19
C PRO A 88 4.97 1.00 -3.38
N ASP A 89 5.98 0.32 -3.89
CA ASP A 89 7.27 0.97 -4.14
C ASP A 89 7.14 2.15 -5.10
N ILE A 90 6.41 1.96 -6.20
CA ILE A 90 6.12 3.04 -7.13
C ILE A 90 4.65 2.94 -7.54
N THR A 91 3.95 4.06 -7.47
CA THR A 91 2.57 4.16 -7.93
C THR A 91 2.51 5.25 -8.99
N ILE A 92 1.87 4.97 -10.13
CA ILE A 92 1.65 5.98 -11.16
C ILE A 92 0.16 6.29 -11.18
N ILE A 93 -0.19 7.57 -11.04
CA ILE A 93 -1.57 8.02 -11.12
C ILE A 93 -1.68 8.96 -12.30
N CYS A 94 -2.67 8.72 -13.16
CA CYS A 94 -2.95 9.56 -14.31
C CYS A 94 -4.12 10.47 -13.98
N GLY A 95 -3.93 11.78 -14.17
CA GLY A 95 -4.90 12.77 -13.75
C GLY A 95 -4.80 13.05 -12.26
N ALA A 96 -5.88 13.49 -11.65
CA ALA A 96 -5.90 13.86 -10.24
C ALA A 96 -5.96 12.60 -9.36
N ALA A 97 -5.22 12.63 -8.25
CA ALA A 97 -5.31 11.57 -7.26
C ALA A 97 -6.66 11.66 -6.53
N GLU A 98 -7.36 10.53 -6.43
CA GLU A 98 -8.61 10.44 -5.69
C GLU A 98 -8.30 10.02 -4.26
N LEU A 99 -8.54 10.92 -3.32
CA LEU A 99 -8.13 10.75 -1.95
C LEU A 99 -9.30 10.26 -1.10
N THR A 100 -9.00 9.46 -0.08
CA THR A 100 -10.05 8.84 0.74
C THR A 100 -10.70 9.79 1.72
N ASP A 101 -9.97 10.83 2.14
CA ASP A 101 -10.44 11.77 3.15
C ASP A 101 -9.71 13.10 2.99
N ASN A 102 -9.87 14.01 3.96
CA ASN A 102 -9.29 15.34 3.88
C ASN A 102 -7.84 15.41 4.34
N GLU A 103 -7.21 14.29 4.65
CA GLU A 103 -5.83 14.28 5.14
C GLU A 103 -4.80 14.25 4.00
N PHE A 104 -5.23 13.96 2.77
CA PHE A 104 -4.39 14.05 1.57
C PHE A 104 -3.21 13.08 1.56
N ASP A 105 -3.34 11.92 2.20
CA ASP A 105 -2.23 10.97 2.29
C ASP A 105 -2.57 9.57 1.79
N THR A 106 -3.80 9.34 1.33
CA THR A 106 -4.24 8.00 0.89
C THR A 106 -5.05 8.13 -0.40
N ALA A 107 -4.60 7.44 -1.44
CA ALA A 107 -5.24 7.48 -2.76
C ALA A 107 -5.85 6.13 -3.11
N THR A 108 -6.85 6.15 -4.02
CA THR A 108 -7.57 4.94 -4.41
C THR A 108 -7.52 4.65 -5.91
N ASN A 109 -6.86 5.50 -6.70
CA ASN A 109 -6.93 5.38 -8.16
C ASN A 109 -5.58 5.25 -8.87
N PRO A 110 -4.70 4.33 -8.46
CA PRO A 110 -3.47 4.13 -9.23
C PRO A 110 -3.78 3.54 -10.59
N SER A 111 -3.00 3.97 -11.59
CA SER A 111 -3.07 3.40 -12.94
C SER A 111 -2.05 2.28 -13.12
N VAL A 112 -0.90 2.39 -12.45
CA VAL A 112 0.19 1.42 -12.51
C VAL A 112 0.78 1.28 -11.10
N ILE A 113 1.07 0.05 -10.71
CA ILE A 113 1.80 -0.24 -9.49
C ILE A 113 3.02 -1.05 -9.84
N ILE A 114 4.16 -0.66 -9.30
CA ILE A 114 5.43 -1.35 -9.48
C ILE A 114 5.96 -1.74 -8.11
N GLU A 115 6.20 -3.03 -7.93
CA GLU A 115 6.80 -3.55 -6.70
C GLU A 115 8.18 -4.09 -6.99
N LEU A 116 9.15 -3.69 -6.17
CA LEU A 116 10.51 -4.18 -6.27
C LEU A 116 10.65 -5.34 -5.31
N LEU A 117 10.72 -6.55 -5.87
CA LEU A 117 10.69 -7.77 -5.06
C LEU A 117 12.03 -8.03 -4.40
N SER A 118 12.00 -8.41 -3.13
CA SER A 118 13.15 -8.95 -2.44
C SER A 118 12.97 -10.45 -2.28
N GLN A 119 14.05 -11.13 -1.88
CA GLN A 119 13.97 -12.57 -1.68
C GLN A 119 12.97 -12.91 -0.57
N SER A 120 12.87 -12.09 0.44
CA SER A 120 11.98 -12.34 1.58
C SER A 120 10.52 -12.06 1.29
N THR A 121 10.21 -11.17 0.32
CA THR A 121 8.82 -10.77 0.05
C THR A 121 8.30 -11.30 -1.27
N ARG A 122 9.13 -11.99 -2.05
CA ARG A 122 8.78 -12.37 -3.42
C ARG A 122 7.47 -13.15 -3.53
N ASN A 123 7.30 -14.16 -2.70
CA ASN A 123 6.11 -15.00 -2.80
C ASN A 123 4.84 -14.24 -2.42
N TYR A 124 4.92 -13.43 -1.38
CA TYR A 124 3.79 -12.62 -0.95
C TYR A 124 3.40 -11.62 -2.03
N ASP A 125 4.38 -10.87 -2.55
CA ASP A 125 4.10 -9.85 -3.55
C ASP A 125 3.56 -10.45 -4.86
N LYS A 126 4.10 -11.57 -5.28
CA LYS A 126 3.65 -12.21 -6.52
C LYS A 126 2.31 -12.91 -6.37
N GLY A 127 2.04 -13.50 -5.20
CA GLY A 127 0.84 -14.27 -4.97
C GLY A 127 -0.30 -13.45 -4.41
N GLU A 128 -0.24 -13.18 -3.13
CA GLU A 128 -1.36 -12.58 -2.41
C GLU A 128 -1.58 -11.12 -2.79
N LYS A 129 -0.52 -10.34 -2.77
CA LYS A 129 -0.65 -8.90 -3.02
C LYS A 129 -1.07 -8.60 -4.44
N PHE A 130 -0.52 -9.34 -5.40
CA PHE A 130 -0.92 -9.19 -6.80
C PHE A 130 -2.41 -9.44 -6.97
N THR A 131 -2.92 -10.48 -6.32
CA THR A 131 -4.36 -10.79 -6.35
C THR A 131 -5.17 -9.63 -5.79
N LEU A 132 -4.72 -9.04 -4.68
CA LEU A 132 -5.43 -7.92 -4.07
C LEU A 132 -5.41 -6.67 -4.95
N TYR A 133 -4.29 -6.41 -5.63
CA TYR A 133 -4.19 -5.26 -6.53
C TYR A 133 -5.18 -5.34 -7.69
N ARG A 134 -5.56 -6.53 -8.08
CA ARG A 134 -6.53 -6.70 -9.18
C ARG A 134 -7.91 -6.16 -8.85
N ASP A 135 -8.19 -5.89 -7.60
CA ASP A 135 -9.45 -5.27 -7.18
C ASP A 135 -9.46 -3.75 -7.30
N ILE A 136 -8.37 -3.16 -7.78
CA ILE A 136 -8.31 -1.72 -8.02
C ILE A 136 -8.93 -1.43 -9.38
N ASP A 137 -10.03 -0.66 -9.39
CA ASP A 137 -10.77 -0.41 -10.63
C ASP A 137 -9.97 0.35 -11.67
N SER A 138 -9.14 1.30 -11.25
CA SER A 138 -8.37 2.16 -12.15
C SER A 138 -7.11 1.51 -12.70
N LEU A 139 -6.72 0.36 -12.16
CA LEU A 139 -5.42 -0.23 -12.46
C LEU A 139 -5.36 -0.80 -13.86
N ASN A 140 -4.37 -0.37 -14.63
CA ASN A 140 -4.05 -0.90 -15.94
C ASN A 140 -2.90 -1.90 -15.88
N GLU A 141 -1.99 -1.67 -14.94
CA GLU A 141 -0.79 -2.48 -14.85
C GLU A 141 -0.11 -2.49 -13.49
#